data_84da76ced7b324004aa8a2d0dd8b6a2d
#
_entry.id   84da76ced7b324004aa8a2d0dd8b6a2d
#
_cell.length_a   1.000
_cell.length_b   1.000
_cell.length_c   1.000
_cell.angle_alpha   90.00
_cell.angle_beta   90.00
_cell.angle_gamma   90.00
#
_symmetry.space_group_name_H-M   'P 1'
#
loop_
_entity.id
_entity.type
_entity.pdbx_description
1 polymer ?
#
loop_
_entity_poly.entity_id
_entity_poly.type
_entity_poly.pdbx_seq_one_letter_code
_entity_poly.pdbx_strand_id
1 'polypeptide(L)'
;MVKQNKNLKRYTVMKIIELIIDSEMELSGIDAISIVENPAIEENWIALKDEQKEYKFAEVDKEKKIIMGAMLVPDKPIYRRDEENGEYYIYFSQDTIRKCMEMFFQNGNQSNATFEHQETIKGLTMVESWIVEDTEKDKSNLYNLNVPVGTWMGTIKVENDVIWNEFIKTKKVKGVSIEG
;
A
#
# COMPACT_ATOMS: atom_id res chain seq x y z
N MET A 1 -0.93 -57.94 0.63
CA MET A 1 0.18 -56.98 0.59
C MET A 1 -0.37 -55.62 0.17
N VAL A 2 -0.76 -54.78 1.13
CA VAL A 2 -1.43 -53.50 0.87
C VAL A 2 -0.35 -52.39 0.88
N LYS A 3 -0.07 -51.78 -0.29
CA LYS A 3 0.81 -50.61 -0.38
C LYS A 3 0.03 -49.37 0.03
N GLN A 4 0.31 -48.85 1.21
CA GLN A 4 -0.13 -47.52 1.63
C GLN A 4 0.69 -46.48 0.89
N ASN A 5 0.00 -45.73 0.01
CA ASN A 5 0.56 -44.57 -0.66
C ASN A 5 0.38 -43.35 0.29
N LYS A 6 1.39 -43.04 1.11
CA LYS A 6 1.43 -41.84 1.94
C LYS A 6 1.96 -40.68 1.12
N ASN A 7 1.11 -40.05 0.32
CA ASN A 7 1.35 -38.70 -0.17
C ASN A 7 1.02 -37.69 0.95
N LEU A 8 1.93 -37.53 1.89
CA LEU A 8 1.92 -36.39 2.82
C LEU A 8 2.30 -35.17 2.00
N LYS A 9 1.30 -34.36 1.61
CA LYS A 9 1.53 -32.96 1.20
C LYS A 9 2.21 -32.25 2.37
N ARG A 10 3.48 -31.92 2.25
CA ARG A 10 4.16 -31.00 3.15
C ARG A 10 3.53 -29.63 2.92
N TYR A 11 2.69 -29.19 3.82
CA TYR A 11 2.26 -27.79 3.89
C TYR A 11 3.47 -26.99 4.40
N THR A 12 4.09 -26.23 3.52
CA THR A 12 5.09 -25.25 3.94
C THR A 12 4.30 -24.14 4.64
N VAL A 13 4.47 -24.01 5.94
CA VAL A 13 3.91 -22.86 6.69
C VAL A 13 4.75 -21.67 6.30
N MET A 14 4.17 -20.71 5.56
CA MET A 14 4.86 -19.47 5.20
C MET A 14 5.02 -18.59 6.44
N LYS A 15 6.18 -17.97 6.56
CA LYS A 15 6.45 -17.03 7.64
C LYS A 15 5.57 -15.78 7.47
N ILE A 16 5.08 -15.24 8.58
CA ILE A 16 4.41 -13.94 8.65
C ILE A 16 5.25 -13.09 9.59
N ILE A 17 5.70 -11.93 9.13
CA ILE A 17 6.65 -11.06 9.83
C ILE A 17 6.02 -9.68 9.99
N GLU A 18 5.93 -9.19 11.22
CA GLU A 18 5.60 -7.78 11.46
C GLU A 18 6.80 -6.91 11.10
N LEU A 19 6.59 -5.90 10.27
CA LEU A 19 7.58 -4.85 10.07
C LEU A 19 7.46 -3.82 11.17
N ILE A 20 8.58 -3.58 11.85
CA ILE A 20 8.71 -2.59 12.92
C ILE A 20 9.63 -1.49 12.43
N ILE A 21 9.23 -0.24 12.60
CA ILE A 21 10.11 0.90 12.34
C ILE A 21 10.97 1.15 13.57
N ASP A 22 12.27 1.14 13.36
CA ASP A 22 13.24 1.62 14.32
C ASP A 22 13.57 3.10 14.03
N SER A 23 13.04 3.98 14.86
CA SER A 23 13.24 5.43 14.71
C SER A 23 14.69 5.90 14.95
N GLU A 24 15.57 5.02 15.45
CA GLU A 24 16.99 5.31 15.63
C GLU A 24 17.83 4.95 14.39
N MET A 25 17.26 4.23 13.42
CA MET A 25 17.95 3.91 12.17
C MET A 25 17.65 4.97 11.10
N GLU A 26 18.70 5.61 10.57
CA GLU A 26 18.60 6.66 9.52
C GLU A 26 17.92 6.19 8.22
N LEU A 27 17.86 4.89 7.97
CA LEU A 27 17.26 4.27 6.77
C LEU A 27 15.93 3.56 7.06
N SER A 28 15.24 3.93 8.14
CA SER A 28 13.95 3.36 8.49
C SER A 28 12.82 4.29 8.06
N GLY A 29 11.75 3.74 7.48
CA GLY A 29 10.54 4.52 7.18
C GLY A 29 10.10 4.45 5.70
N ILE A 30 9.25 5.37 5.33
CA ILE A 30 8.68 5.49 3.99
C ILE A 30 9.31 6.70 3.29
N ASP A 31 9.95 6.46 2.14
CA ASP A 31 10.71 7.49 1.43
C ASP A 31 9.93 8.10 0.27
N ALA A 32 9.06 7.34 -0.36
CA ALA A 32 8.30 7.82 -1.51
C ALA A 32 6.90 7.18 -1.61
N ILE A 33 6.05 7.82 -2.40
CA ILE A 33 4.76 7.30 -2.84
C ILE A 33 4.91 6.83 -4.28
N SER A 34 4.49 5.62 -4.59
CA SER A 34 4.44 5.12 -5.97
C SER A 34 3.01 5.09 -6.49
N ILE A 35 2.83 5.55 -7.73
CA ILE A 35 1.59 5.33 -8.49
C ILE A 35 1.78 4.09 -9.35
N VAL A 36 0.88 3.12 -9.19
CA VAL A 36 1.05 1.79 -9.76
C VAL A 36 -0.19 1.30 -10.52
N GLU A 37 0.03 0.55 -11.58
CA GLU A 37 -1.05 -0.15 -12.31
C GLU A 37 -1.66 -1.26 -11.44
N ASN A 38 -0.82 -1.98 -10.71
CA ASN A 38 -1.22 -3.03 -9.80
C ASN A 38 -0.58 -2.75 -8.42
N PRO A 39 -1.36 -2.25 -7.45
CA PRO A 39 -0.85 -2.05 -6.10
C PRO A 39 -0.35 -3.38 -5.52
N ALA A 40 0.80 -3.35 -4.82
CA ALA A 40 1.55 -4.52 -4.32
C ALA A 40 0.75 -5.54 -3.48
N ILE A 41 -0.52 -5.32 -3.33
CA ILE A 41 -1.46 -6.05 -2.51
C ILE A 41 -2.16 -7.17 -3.30
N GLU A 42 -1.89 -7.36 -4.61
CA GLU A 42 -2.81 -8.09 -5.49
C GLU A 42 -2.33 -9.38 -6.14
N GLU A 43 -1.10 -9.78 -6.17
CA GLU A 43 -0.77 -10.97 -6.97
C GLU A 43 -0.36 -12.21 -6.19
N ASN A 44 -1.13 -13.28 -6.48
CA ASN A 44 -0.88 -14.71 -6.26
C ASN A 44 -1.21 -15.31 -4.90
N TRP A 45 -2.46 -15.16 -4.45
CA TRP A 45 -2.99 -15.97 -3.36
C TRP A 45 -3.87 -17.13 -3.86
N ILE A 46 -3.27 -18.32 -3.99
CA ILE A 46 -4.04 -19.56 -4.21
C ILE A 46 -4.54 -20.17 -2.89
N ALA A 47 -4.12 -19.68 -1.73
CA ALA A 47 -4.31 -20.37 -0.45
C ALA A 47 -5.32 -19.76 0.53
N LEU A 48 -5.75 -18.50 0.37
CA LEU A 48 -6.77 -17.91 1.24
C LEU A 48 -7.91 -17.36 0.39
N LYS A 49 -8.93 -18.21 0.18
CA LYS A 49 -10.20 -17.87 -0.47
C LYS A 49 -11.10 -17.09 0.48
N ASP A 50 -10.74 -15.88 0.84
CA ASP A 50 -11.67 -14.91 1.37
C ASP A 50 -11.43 -13.58 0.67
N GLU A 51 -12.51 -12.93 0.24
CA GLU A 51 -12.63 -11.77 -0.61
C GLU A 51 -11.49 -10.75 -0.45
N GLN A 52 -10.53 -10.77 -1.39
CA GLN A 52 -9.47 -9.78 -1.43
C GLN A 52 -10.07 -8.44 -1.86
N LYS A 53 -10.18 -7.54 -0.90
CA LYS A 53 -10.62 -6.18 -1.16
C LYS A 53 -9.48 -5.39 -1.77
N GLU A 54 -9.60 -5.06 -3.06
CA GLU A 54 -8.69 -4.12 -3.72
C GLU A 54 -8.88 -2.72 -3.12
N TYR A 55 -7.80 -2.10 -2.66
CA TYR A 55 -7.83 -0.70 -2.24
C TYR A 55 -7.37 0.19 -3.40
N LYS A 56 -8.35 0.62 -4.19
CA LYS A 56 -8.13 1.55 -5.30
C LYS A 56 -8.09 2.98 -4.79
N PHE A 57 -7.49 3.87 -5.55
CA PHE A 57 -7.68 5.29 -5.30
C PHE A 57 -9.03 5.76 -5.88
N ALA A 58 -9.57 6.84 -5.33
CA ALA A 58 -10.71 7.55 -5.89
C ALA A 58 -10.28 8.91 -6.46
N GLU A 59 -10.84 9.27 -7.62
CA GLU A 59 -10.73 10.64 -8.12
C GLU A 59 -11.65 11.54 -7.30
N VAL A 60 -11.04 12.42 -6.49
CA VAL A 60 -11.78 13.33 -5.58
C VAL A 60 -12.27 14.56 -6.33
N ASP A 61 -11.42 15.13 -7.17
CA ASP A 61 -11.72 16.32 -7.94
C ASP A 61 -10.92 16.30 -9.26
N LYS A 62 -11.66 16.11 -10.37
CA LYS A 62 -11.06 16.01 -11.71
C LYS A 62 -10.48 17.35 -12.20
N GLU A 63 -11.11 18.44 -11.86
CA GLU A 63 -10.66 19.77 -12.29
C GLU A 63 -9.39 20.16 -11.54
N LYS A 64 -9.34 19.84 -10.25
CA LYS A 64 -8.17 20.08 -9.41
C LYS A 64 -7.11 19.00 -9.52
N LYS A 65 -7.37 17.89 -10.22
CA LYS A 65 -6.48 16.74 -10.36
C LYS A 65 -6.06 16.16 -9.00
N ILE A 66 -7.04 15.78 -8.21
CA ILE A 66 -6.86 15.25 -6.86
C ILE A 66 -7.34 13.80 -6.82
N ILE A 67 -6.51 12.91 -6.29
CA ILE A 67 -6.83 11.53 -6.00
C ILE A 67 -6.67 11.25 -4.50
N MET A 68 -7.41 10.25 -4.00
CA MET A 68 -7.35 9.80 -2.61
C MET A 68 -7.19 8.28 -2.57
N GLY A 69 -6.34 7.78 -1.69
CA GLY A 69 -6.15 6.33 -1.52
C GLY A 69 -5.56 5.96 -0.18
N ALA A 70 -5.58 4.65 0.11
CA ALA A 70 -4.88 4.10 1.26
C ALA A 70 -3.40 3.94 0.94
N MET A 71 -2.55 4.48 1.81
CA MET A 71 -1.09 4.35 1.74
C MET A 71 -0.65 3.03 2.39
N LEU A 72 -1.13 2.76 3.59
CA LEU A 72 -0.92 1.52 4.35
C LEU A 72 -2.21 1.09 5.04
N VAL A 73 -2.47 -0.21 5.01
CA VAL A 73 -3.62 -0.85 5.67
C VAL A 73 -3.11 -1.76 6.77
N PRO A 74 -3.58 -1.64 8.02
CA PRO A 74 -3.09 -2.45 9.13
C PRO A 74 -3.43 -3.92 8.96
N ASP A 75 -2.54 -4.75 9.49
CA ASP A 75 -2.68 -6.20 9.56
C ASP A 75 -2.94 -6.90 8.22
N LYS A 76 -2.73 -6.19 7.10
CA LYS A 76 -2.87 -6.74 5.76
C LYS A 76 -1.57 -7.42 5.34
N PRO A 77 -1.58 -8.74 5.09
CA PRO A 77 -0.39 -9.44 4.64
C PRO A 77 0.03 -8.99 3.24
N ILE A 78 1.30 -8.66 3.07
CA ILE A 78 1.94 -8.30 1.83
C ILE A 78 2.96 -9.36 1.49
N TYR A 79 2.80 -10.03 0.34
CA TYR A 79 3.73 -11.06 -0.10
C TYR A 79 5.11 -10.48 -0.41
N ARG A 80 6.15 -11.19 -0.01
CA ARG A 80 7.55 -10.88 -0.30
C ARG A 80 8.29 -12.16 -0.66
N ARG A 81 9.32 -11.99 -1.48
CA ARG A 81 10.25 -13.05 -1.83
C ARG A 81 11.65 -12.49 -1.97
N ASP A 82 12.58 -13.07 -1.27
CA ASP A 82 14.01 -12.77 -1.40
C ASP A 82 14.84 -14.07 -1.37
N GLU A 83 16.17 -13.96 -1.63
CA GLU A 83 17.06 -15.12 -1.68
C GLU A 83 17.34 -15.70 -0.29
N GLU A 84 17.28 -14.87 0.76
CA GLU A 84 17.61 -15.27 2.13
C GLU A 84 16.43 -15.96 2.82
N ASN A 85 15.24 -15.42 2.69
CA ASN A 85 14.05 -15.86 3.41
C ASN A 85 13.11 -16.73 2.57
N GLY A 86 13.31 -16.77 1.25
CA GLY A 86 12.39 -17.40 0.32
C GLY A 86 11.07 -16.62 0.19
N GLU A 87 9.96 -17.32 0.29
CA GLU A 87 8.61 -16.73 0.22
C GLU A 87 8.08 -16.50 1.64
N TYR A 88 7.60 -15.28 1.93
CA TYR A 88 7.05 -14.89 3.22
C TYR A 88 6.05 -13.75 3.08
N TYR A 89 5.36 -13.42 4.17
CA TYR A 89 4.47 -12.27 4.27
C TYR A 89 4.99 -11.30 5.29
N ILE A 90 4.80 -10.01 4.99
CA ILE A 90 5.00 -8.93 5.95
C ILE A 90 3.66 -8.24 6.20
N TYR A 91 3.51 -7.64 7.36
CA TYR A 91 2.39 -6.75 7.68
C TYR A 91 2.86 -5.61 8.58
N PHE A 92 2.04 -4.56 8.64
CA PHE A 92 2.27 -3.41 9.49
C PHE A 92 1.15 -3.34 10.52
N SER A 93 1.50 -3.21 11.81
CA SER A 93 0.53 -2.91 12.85
C SER A 93 0.07 -1.45 12.77
N GLN A 94 -1.04 -1.11 13.45
CA GLN A 94 -1.55 0.27 13.49
C GLN A 94 -0.52 1.24 14.06
N ASP A 95 0.23 0.83 15.09
CA ASP A 95 1.28 1.65 15.71
C ASP A 95 2.45 1.90 14.75
N THR A 96 2.85 0.88 14.00
CA THR A 96 3.89 0.99 12.98
C THR A 96 3.44 1.93 11.86
N ILE A 97 2.19 1.81 11.39
CA ILE A 97 1.64 2.67 10.34
C ILE A 97 1.64 4.14 10.78
N ARG A 98 1.26 4.42 12.02
CA ARG A 98 1.31 5.79 12.56
C ARG A 98 2.72 6.36 12.55
N LYS A 99 3.72 5.58 12.99
CA LYS A 99 5.13 5.98 12.94
C LYS A 99 5.61 6.21 11.51
N CYS A 100 5.23 5.32 10.56
CA CYS A 100 5.53 5.50 9.13
C CYS A 100 5.06 6.86 8.63
N MET A 101 3.80 7.20 8.91
CA MET A 101 3.21 8.48 8.50
C MET A 101 3.96 9.66 9.12
N GLU A 102 4.23 9.62 10.42
CA GLU A 102 4.94 10.70 11.12
C GLU A 102 6.34 10.92 10.54
N MET A 103 7.12 9.85 10.35
CA MET A 103 8.48 9.92 9.78
C MET A 103 8.46 10.41 8.33
N PHE A 104 7.51 9.97 7.52
CA PHE A 104 7.34 10.45 6.14
C PHE A 104 7.23 11.97 6.06
N PHE A 105 6.46 12.57 6.95
CA PHE A 105 6.31 14.02 7.02
C PHE A 105 7.51 14.72 7.66
N GLN A 106 8.09 14.15 8.72
CA GLN A 106 9.29 14.69 9.37
C GLN A 106 10.47 14.77 8.39
N ASN A 107 10.61 13.77 7.52
CA ASN A 107 11.66 13.70 6.51
C ASN A 107 11.37 14.55 5.26
N GLY A 108 10.21 15.21 5.17
CA GLY A 108 9.87 16.08 4.05
C GLY A 108 9.51 15.33 2.76
N ASN A 109 9.07 14.08 2.85
CA ASN A 109 8.85 13.17 1.71
C ASN A 109 7.52 13.38 0.95
N GLN A 110 6.73 14.40 1.30
CA GLN A 110 5.38 14.62 0.75
C GLN A 110 5.34 14.77 -0.78
N SER A 111 6.44 15.19 -1.38
CA SER A 111 6.56 15.36 -2.83
C SER A 111 7.51 14.36 -3.49
N ASN A 112 7.99 13.38 -2.73
CA ASN A 112 8.77 12.28 -3.28
C ASN A 112 7.81 11.26 -3.88
N ALA A 113 7.85 11.10 -5.19
CA ALA A 113 6.98 10.18 -5.89
C ALA A 113 7.71 9.41 -6.98
N THR A 114 7.27 8.16 -7.20
CA THR A 114 7.76 7.31 -8.26
C THR A 114 6.59 6.77 -9.09
N PHE A 115 6.91 6.24 -10.26
CA PHE A 115 6.00 5.50 -11.12
C PHE A 115 6.47 4.04 -11.19
N GLU A 116 5.58 3.11 -10.87
CA GLU A 116 5.87 1.65 -10.86
C GLU A 116 7.12 1.27 -10.07
N HIS A 117 7.43 1.97 -8.97
CA HIS A 117 8.62 1.75 -8.14
C HIS A 117 9.97 1.82 -8.91
N GLN A 118 9.99 2.49 -10.07
CA GLN A 118 11.17 2.52 -10.95
C GLN A 118 11.65 3.93 -11.24
N GLU A 119 10.75 4.82 -11.64
CA GLU A 119 11.11 6.15 -12.10
C GLU A 119 10.64 7.23 -11.13
N THR A 120 11.56 8.08 -10.68
CA THR A 120 11.19 9.27 -9.91
C THR A 120 10.39 10.22 -10.80
N ILE A 121 9.21 10.60 -10.35
CA ILE A 121 8.34 11.56 -11.05
C ILE A 121 8.15 12.82 -10.23
N LYS A 122 7.96 13.94 -10.91
CA LYS A 122 7.68 15.25 -10.31
C LYS A 122 6.24 15.65 -10.52
N GLY A 123 5.75 16.57 -9.70
CA GLY A 123 4.41 17.12 -9.81
C GLY A 123 3.33 16.24 -9.15
N LEU A 124 3.73 15.43 -8.18
CA LEU A 124 2.84 14.76 -7.26
C LEU A 124 3.18 15.23 -5.85
N THR A 125 2.16 15.61 -5.10
CA THR A 125 2.33 16.06 -3.71
C THR A 125 1.20 15.55 -2.85
N MET A 126 1.51 14.92 -1.73
CA MET A 126 0.52 14.59 -0.71
C MET A 126 0.08 15.88 -0.01
N VAL A 127 -1.17 16.25 -0.21
CA VAL A 127 -1.76 17.51 0.31
C VAL A 127 -2.64 17.29 1.53
N GLU A 128 -3.03 16.06 1.81
CA GLU A 128 -3.71 15.67 3.03
C GLU A 128 -3.24 14.28 3.46
N SER A 129 -3.20 14.04 4.76
CA SER A 129 -2.80 12.76 5.36
C SER A 129 -3.48 12.58 6.70
N TRP A 130 -4.00 11.39 6.97
CA TRP A 130 -4.62 11.06 8.26
C TRP A 130 -4.63 9.55 8.52
N ILE A 131 -4.85 9.19 9.79
CA ILE A 131 -5.16 7.82 10.19
C ILE A 131 -6.66 7.70 10.40
N VAL A 132 -7.26 6.65 9.83
CA VAL A 132 -8.69 6.37 10.02
C VAL A 132 -8.94 5.97 11.48
N GLU A 133 -9.78 6.72 12.17
CA GLU A 133 -10.14 6.47 13.58
C GLU A 133 -11.56 5.91 13.75
N ASP A 134 -12.46 6.21 12.81
CA ASP A 134 -13.86 5.76 12.81
C ASP A 134 -14.29 5.40 11.39
N THR A 135 -14.52 4.12 11.14
CA THR A 135 -14.87 3.62 9.79
C THR A 135 -16.21 4.12 9.27
N GLU A 136 -17.11 4.60 10.12
CA GLU A 136 -18.44 5.08 9.71
C GLU A 136 -18.41 6.57 9.34
N LYS A 137 -17.56 7.36 10.02
CA LYS A 137 -17.50 8.82 9.88
C LYS A 137 -16.33 9.32 9.05
N ASP A 138 -15.41 8.42 8.66
CA ASP A 138 -14.25 8.82 7.88
C ASP A 138 -14.65 9.32 6.49
N LYS A 139 -13.98 10.38 6.01
CA LYS A 139 -14.26 10.97 4.71
C LYS A 139 -13.98 10.04 3.54
N SER A 140 -13.17 9.01 3.70
CA SER A 140 -12.93 7.97 2.70
C SER A 140 -14.22 7.30 2.23
N ASN A 141 -15.21 7.20 3.12
CA ASN A 141 -16.52 6.62 2.80
C ASN A 141 -17.30 7.42 1.77
N LEU A 142 -17.11 8.74 1.69
CA LEU A 142 -17.73 9.59 0.67
C LEU A 142 -17.30 9.19 -0.74
N TYR A 143 -16.17 8.50 -0.85
CA TYR A 143 -15.56 8.02 -2.10
C TYR A 143 -15.59 6.50 -2.24
N ASN A 144 -16.39 5.81 -1.40
CA ASN A 144 -16.50 4.35 -1.36
C ASN A 144 -15.19 3.62 -1.05
N LEU A 145 -14.26 4.28 -0.36
CA LEU A 145 -13.01 3.70 0.12
C LEU A 145 -13.24 3.17 1.54
N ASN A 146 -13.92 2.03 1.65
CA ASN A 146 -14.18 1.41 2.95
C ASN A 146 -12.91 0.73 3.47
N VAL A 147 -12.16 1.41 4.31
CA VAL A 147 -10.91 0.96 4.90
C VAL A 147 -11.05 0.71 6.41
N PRO A 148 -10.26 -0.18 7.03
CA PRO A 148 -10.32 -0.41 8.47
C PRO A 148 -9.73 0.74 9.29
N VAL A 149 -10.07 0.78 10.59
CA VAL A 149 -9.40 1.66 11.56
C VAL A 149 -7.90 1.41 11.56
N GLY A 150 -7.11 2.46 11.72
CA GLY A 150 -5.64 2.40 11.69
C GLY A 150 -5.04 2.52 10.28
N THR A 151 -5.86 2.56 9.23
CA THR A 151 -5.38 2.80 7.87
C THR A 151 -4.81 4.20 7.73
N TRP A 152 -3.61 4.31 7.13
CA TRP A 152 -3.06 5.58 6.69
C TRP A 152 -3.65 5.94 5.34
N MET A 153 -4.39 7.03 5.30
CA MET A 153 -4.99 7.61 4.10
C MET A 153 -4.22 8.85 3.65
N GLY A 154 -4.20 9.06 2.34
CA GLY A 154 -3.62 10.26 1.76
C GLY A 154 -4.42 10.80 0.58
N THR A 155 -4.33 12.11 0.40
CA THR A 155 -4.86 12.82 -0.77
C THR A 155 -3.67 13.42 -1.53
N ILE A 156 -3.58 13.12 -2.82
CA ILE A 156 -2.46 13.49 -3.67
C ILE A 156 -2.94 14.45 -4.75
N LYS A 157 -2.30 15.61 -4.83
CA LYS A 157 -2.40 16.54 -5.94
C LYS A 157 -1.48 16.08 -7.06
N VAL A 158 -2.01 15.96 -8.26
CA VAL A 158 -1.26 15.52 -9.45
C VAL A 158 -1.14 16.69 -10.43
N GLU A 159 -0.04 17.41 -10.37
CA GLU A 159 0.27 18.51 -11.30
C GLU A 159 0.92 18.04 -12.60
N ASN A 160 1.40 16.77 -12.62
CA ASN A 160 1.97 16.14 -13.81
C ASN A 160 0.87 15.78 -14.81
N ASP A 161 0.82 16.54 -15.92
CA ASP A 161 -0.20 16.37 -16.95
C ASP A 161 -0.12 15.04 -17.69
N VAL A 162 1.06 14.49 -17.86
CA VAL A 162 1.26 13.18 -18.49
C VAL A 162 0.67 12.09 -17.62
N ILE A 163 1.06 12.07 -16.34
CA ILE A 163 0.52 11.10 -15.37
C ILE A 163 -1.00 11.23 -15.28
N TRP A 164 -1.53 12.45 -15.20
CA TRP A 164 -2.97 12.65 -15.10
C TRP A 164 -3.72 12.16 -16.35
N ASN A 165 -3.30 12.59 -17.54
CA ASN A 165 -4.05 12.34 -18.78
C ASN A 165 -3.87 10.91 -19.31
N GLU A 166 -2.65 10.36 -19.21
CA GLU A 166 -2.32 9.07 -19.83
C GLU A 166 -2.54 7.88 -18.92
N PHE A 167 -2.49 8.08 -17.60
CA PHE A 167 -2.54 6.98 -16.64
C PHE A 167 -3.76 7.06 -15.72
N ILE A 168 -4.04 8.20 -15.08
CA ILE A 168 -5.14 8.32 -14.12
C ILE A 168 -6.50 8.36 -14.83
N LYS A 169 -6.70 9.29 -15.77
CA LYS A 169 -7.95 9.41 -16.53
C LYS A 169 -8.30 8.15 -17.32
N THR A 170 -7.31 7.47 -17.84
CA THR A 170 -7.47 6.24 -18.61
C THR A 170 -7.67 5.01 -17.74
N LYS A 171 -7.55 5.17 -16.40
CA LYS A 171 -7.62 4.08 -15.42
C LYS A 171 -6.57 2.98 -15.64
N LYS A 172 -5.45 3.31 -16.26
CA LYS A 172 -4.31 2.40 -16.35
C LYS A 172 -3.71 2.18 -14.96
N VAL A 173 -3.53 3.27 -14.21
CA VAL A 173 -3.12 3.24 -12.79
C VAL A 173 -4.35 3.06 -11.92
N LYS A 174 -4.29 2.18 -10.94
CA LYS A 174 -5.43 1.82 -10.08
C LYS A 174 -5.22 2.10 -8.61
N GLY A 175 -3.97 2.23 -8.19
CA GLY A 175 -3.65 2.36 -6.78
C GLY A 175 -2.43 3.20 -6.48
N VAL A 176 -2.20 3.37 -5.20
CA VAL A 176 -1.02 3.99 -4.62
C VAL A 176 -0.29 2.93 -3.81
N SER A 177 1.02 2.93 -3.86
CA SER A 177 1.90 2.09 -3.06
C SER A 177 2.92 2.98 -2.35
N ILE A 178 3.69 2.42 -1.45
CA ILE A 178 4.76 3.10 -0.72
C ILE A 178 6.09 2.44 -0.98
N GLU A 179 7.17 3.21 -0.83
CA GLU A 179 8.56 2.76 -0.88
C GLU A 179 9.27 3.13 0.42
N GLY A 180 10.14 2.23 0.92
CA GLY A 180 10.97 2.42 2.09
C GLY A 180 11.80 1.19 2.40
#